data_2684042862ddcdf27ca141721481f049
#
_entry.id   2684042862ddcdf27ca141721481f049
#
_cell.length_a   1.000
_cell.length_b   1.000
_cell.length_c   1.000
_cell.angle_alpha   90.00
_cell.angle_beta   90.00
_cell.angle_gamma   90.00
#
_symmetry.space_group_name_H-M   'P 1'
#
loop_
_entity.id
_entity.type
_entity.pdbx_description
1 polymer ?
#
loop_
_entity_poly.entity_id
_entity_poly.type
_entity_poly.pdbx_seq_one_letter_code
_entity_poly.pdbx_strand_id
1 'polypeptide(L)'
;MSAYDKQVGGSHYKKMKIQPSKFVIENELLFPEGNVIKYICRHRYKNGKEDLEKAVHFIEMIIERDYKLIPMTEEEEYRNAGITKEEAERTYPPKNSWG
;
A
#
# COMPACT_ATOMS: atom_id res chain seq x y z
N MET A 1 3.63 -18.27 24.98
CA MET A 1 3.39 -16.93 24.40
C MET A 1 3.67 -16.98 22.91
N SER A 2 2.73 -16.48 22.11
CA SER A 2 2.90 -16.43 20.66
C SER A 2 3.88 -15.33 20.27
N ALA A 3 4.57 -15.49 19.14
CA ALA A 3 5.43 -14.46 18.60
C ALA A 3 4.64 -13.16 18.31
N TYR A 4 3.35 -13.26 18.08
CA TYR A 4 2.49 -12.10 17.84
C TYR A 4 2.23 -11.29 19.11
N ASP A 5 2.45 -11.86 20.27
CA ASP A 5 2.30 -11.15 21.54
C ASP A 5 3.53 -10.32 21.89
N LYS A 6 4.63 -10.57 21.20
CA LYS A 6 5.88 -9.85 21.40
C LYS A 6 5.98 -8.68 20.44
N GLN A 7 6.12 -7.49 20.97
CA GLN A 7 6.19 -6.27 20.18
C GLN A 7 7.55 -5.66 20.29
N VAL A 8 8.26 -5.60 19.17
CA VAL A 8 9.57 -4.97 19.10
C VAL A 8 9.42 -3.64 18.37
N GLY A 9 9.80 -2.55 19.03
CA GLY A 9 9.77 -1.23 18.43
C GLY A 9 8.47 -0.47 18.52
N GLY A 10 7.47 -0.96 19.27
CA GLY A 10 6.23 -0.25 19.47
C GLY A 10 5.06 -1.16 19.75
N SER A 11 3.96 -0.60 20.21
CA SER A 11 2.78 -1.36 20.60
C SER A 11 1.59 -1.20 19.67
N HIS A 12 1.75 -0.46 18.57
CA HIS A 12 0.63 -0.13 17.68
C HIS A 12 0.00 -1.36 17.05
N TYR A 13 0.81 -2.27 16.56
CA TYR A 13 0.34 -3.48 15.90
C TYR A 13 -0.33 -4.45 16.88
N LYS A 14 0.15 -4.45 18.13
CA LYS A 14 -0.42 -5.31 19.16
C LYS A 14 -1.85 -4.93 19.50
N LYS A 15 -2.19 -3.64 19.37
CA LYS A 15 -3.53 -3.15 19.63
C LYS A 15 -4.48 -3.36 18.46
N MET A 16 -3.99 -3.73 17.30
CA MET A 16 -4.82 -3.98 16.16
C MET A 16 -5.58 -5.29 16.33
N LYS A 17 -6.80 -5.30 15.82
CA LYS A 17 -7.68 -6.47 15.91
C LYS A 17 -7.03 -7.70 15.29
N ILE A 18 -6.40 -7.50 14.13
CA ILE A 18 -5.60 -8.51 13.47
C ILE A 18 -4.27 -7.85 13.13
N GLN A 19 -3.18 -8.39 13.65
CA GLN A 19 -1.88 -7.82 13.36
C GLN A 19 -1.50 -7.98 11.88
N PRO A 20 -0.90 -6.97 11.26
CA PRO A 20 -0.52 -7.05 9.85
C PRO A 20 0.37 -8.26 9.53
N SER A 21 1.33 -8.56 10.38
CA SER A 21 2.22 -9.71 10.17
C SER A 21 1.47 -11.02 10.17
N LYS A 22 0.51 -11.18 11.07
CA LYS A 22 -0.30 -12.39 11.12
C LYS A 22 -1.16 -12.53 9.86
N PHE A 23 -1.79 -11.44 9.44
CA PHE A 23 -2.59 -11.40 8.23
C PHE A 23 -1.77 -11.81 7.01
N VAL A 24 -0.58 -11.22 6.87
CA VAL A 24 0.30 -11.47 5.73
C VAL A 24 0.75 -12.93 5.69
N ILE A 25 1.17 -13.45 6.84
CA ILE A 25 1.70 -14.81 6.91
C ILE A 25 0.60 -15.86 6.70
N GLU A 26 -0.53 -15.68 7.34
CA GLU A 26 -1.63 -16.65 7.22
C GLU A 26 -2.26 -16.66 5.83
N ASN A 27 -2.25 -15.54 5.13
CA ASN A 27 -2.74 -15.45 3.77
C ASN A 27 -1.66 -15.74 2.72
N GLU A 28 -0.46 -16.08 3.16
CA GLU A 28 0.66 -16.40 2.27
C GLU A 28 0.95 -15.31 1.25
N LEU A 29 0.88 -14.06 1.69
CA LEU A 29 1.18 -12.93 0.82
C LEU A 29 2.68 -12.81 0.56
N LEU A 30 3.01 -12.34 -0.62
CA LEU A 30 4.40 -12.19 -1.03
C LEU A 30 5.02 -10.93 -0.40
N PHE A 31 6.33 -10.79 -0.56
CA PHE A 31 7.08 -9.72 0.09
C PHE A 31 6.54 -8.31 -0.18
N PRO A 32 6.33 -7.88 -1.45
CA PRO A 32 5.86 -6.52 -1.67
C PRO A 32 4.43 -6.30 -1.19
N GLU A 33 3.53 -7.28 -1.34
CA GLU A 33 2.16 -7.17 -0.82
C GLU A 33 2.16 -7.01 0.68
N GLY A 34 2.99 -7.78 1.37
CA GLY A 34 3.12 -7.68 2.82
C GLY A 34 3.64 -6.32 3.26
N ASN A 35 4.59 -5.76 2.52
CA ASN A 35 5.12 -4.44 2.84
C ASN A 35 4.10 -3.33 2.60
N VAL A 36 3.28 -3.43 1.56
CA VAL A 36 2.19 -2.47 1.36
C VAL A 36 1.28 -2.43 2.59
N ILE A 37 0.86 -3.60 3.03
CA ILE A 37 -0.02 -3.70 4.21
C ILE A 37 0.65 -3.12 5.44
N LYS A 38 1.91 -3.44 5.67
CA LYS A 38 2.68 -2.94 6.80
C LYS A 38 2.71 -1.40 6.82
N TYR A 39 3.07 -0.77 5.70
CA TYR A 39 3.19 0.68 5.65
C TYR A 39 1.85 1.39 5.73
N ILE A 40 0.81 0.82 5.13
CA ILE A 40 -0.54 1.37 5.26
C ILE A 40 -0.98 1.37 6.72
N CYS A 41 -0.69 0.30 7.45
CA CYS A 41 -1.11 0.18 8.85
C CYS A 41 -0.33 1.07 9.80
N ARG A 42 0.90 1.48 9.46
CA ARG A 42 1.74 2.20 10.41
C ARG A 42 1.93 3.69 10.14
N HIS A 43 1.54 4.19 8.97
CA HIS A 43 1.88 5.56 8.58
C HIS A 43 1.44 6.62 9.59
N ARG A 44 0.31 6.43 10.26
CA ARG A 44 -0.19 7.38 11.25
C ARG A 44 0.68 7.47 12.50
N TYR A 45 1.42 6.42 12.78
CA TYR A 45 2.19 6.30 14.02
C TYR A 45 3.70 6.36 13.82
N LYS A 46 4.13 6.41 12.59
CA LYS A 46 5.56 6.40 12.27
C LYS A 46 5.91 7.58 11.34
N ASN A 47 6.19 7.31 10.10
CA ASN A 47 6.78 8.27 9.18
C ASN A 47 5.77 9.00 8.30
N GLY A 48 4.47 8.82 8.53
CA GLY A 48 3.43 9.53 7.79
C GLY A 48 3.52 9.35 6.29
N LYS A 49 3.65 10.46 5.57
CA LYS A 49 3.70 10.46 4.11
C LYS A 49 4.80 9.55 3.56
N GLU A 50 5.96 9.51 4.20
CA GLU A 50 7.07 8.67 3.77
C GLU A 50 6.66 7.19 3.73
N ASP A 51 5.93 6.72 4.74
CA ASP A 51 5.43 5.34 4.75
C ASP A 51 4.46 5.08 3.61
N LEU A 52 3.60 6.04 3.30
CA LEU A 52 2.68 5.92 2.17
C LEU A 52 3.42 5.89 0.83
N GLU A 53 4.48 6.68 0.71
CA GLU A 53 5.32 6.66 -0.49
C GLU A 53 6.03 5.31 -0.65
N LYS A 54 6.45 4.72 0.45
CA LYS A 54 7.03 3.36 0.43
C LYS A 54 5.99 2.34 -0.02
N ALA A 55 4.75 2.46 0.46
CA ALA A 55 3.67 1.58 0.03
C ALA A 55 3.45 1.70 -1.47
N VAL A 56 3.44 2.92 -2.00
CA VAL A 56 3.30 3.14 -3.44
C VAL A 56 4.44 2.47 -4.22
N HIS A 57 5.66 2.58 -3.73
CA HIS A 57 6.80 1.95 -4.37
C HIS A 57 6.64 0.43 -4.46
N PHE A 58 6.18 -0.20 -3.38
CA PHE A 58 5.94 -1.64 -3.39
C PHE A 58 4.77 -2.02 -4.29
N ILE A 59 3.76 -1.16 -4.41
CA ILE A 59 2.68 -1.37 -5.37
C ILE A 59 3.22 -1.34 -6.80
N GLU A 60 4.11 -0.41 -7.10
CA GLU A 60 4.75 -0.35 -8.42
C GLU A 60 5.52 -1.64 -8.72
N MET A 61 6.20 -2.20 -7.73
CA MET A 61 6.88 -3.48 -7.89
C MET A 61 5.92 -4.61 -8.24
N ILE A 62 4.74 -4.62 -7.62
CA ILE A 62 3.72 -5.63 -7.90
C ILE A 62 3.22 -5.49 -9.32
N ILE A 63 2.95 -4.27 -9.75
CA ILE A 63 2.50 -4.00 -11.12
C ILE A 63 3.56 -4.46 -12.13
N GLU A 64 4.80 -4.14 -11.87
CA GLU A 64 5.90 -4.54 -12.74
C GLU A 64 6.04 -6.07 -12.82
N ARG A 65 5.91 -6.74 -11.69
CA ARG A 65 6.03 -8.20 -11.62
C ARG A 65 4.92 -8.92 -12.36
N ASP A 66 3.67 -8.49 -12.14
CA ASP A 66 2.49 -9.25 -12.53
C ASP A 66 1.78 -8.74 -13.78
N TYR A 67 1.84 -7.44 -14.06
CA TYR A 67 1.00 -6.84 -15.08
C TYR A 67 1.77 -6.02 -16.10
N LYS A 68 3.00 -5.82 -15.84
CA LYS A 68 3.80 -4.99 -16.57
C LYS A 68 4.01 -5.34 -18.01
N LEU A 69 3.96 -4.68 -18.94
CA LEU A 69 4.69 -4.92 -20.15
C LEU A 69 4.37 -3.92 -21.22
N ILE A 70 3.19 -3.34 -21.16
CA ILE A 70 2.79 -2.29 -22.08
C ILE A 70 2.43 -1.10 -21.21
N PRO A 71 3.10 0.05 -21.37
CA PRO A 71 2.72 1.24 -20.62
C PRO A 71 1.25 1.56 -20.88
N MET A 72 0.47 1.68 -19.82
CA MET A 72 -0.92 2.07 -19.96
C MET A 72 -1.03 3.54 -20.31
N THR A 73 -1.98 3.87 -21.17
CA THR A 73 -2.33 5.27 -21.40
C THR A 73 -3.06 5.78 -20.15
N GLU A 74 -3.09 7.10 -20.01
CA GLU A 74 -3.81 7.71 -18.89
C GLU A 74 -5.27 7.29 -18.87
N GLU A 75 -5.92 7.19 -20.04
CA GLU A 75 -7.31 6.74 -20.14
C GLU A 75 -7.49 5.31 -19.67
N GLU A 76 -6.55 4.44 -20.00
CA GLU A 76 -6.60 3.05 -19.56
C GLU A 76 -6.45 2.95 -18.04
N GLU A 77 -5.61 3.76 -17.45
CA GLU A 77 -5.44 3.80 -16.01
C GLU A 77 -6.74 4.18 -15.30
N TYR A 78 -7.42 5.21 -15.78
CA TYR A 78 -8.69 5.63 -15.20
C TYR A 78 -9.78 4.59 -15.40
N ARG A 79 -9.82 3.97 -16.55
CA ARG A 79 -10.79 2.91 -16.83
C ARG A 79 -10.59 1.73 -15.90
N ASN A 80 -9.34 1.32 -15.67
CA ASN A 80 -9.03 0.20 -14.79
C ASN A 80 -9.35 0.52 -13.34
N ALA A 81 -9.28 1.79 -12.96
CA ALA A 81 -9.66 2.24 -11.63
C ALA A 81 -11.18 2.40 -11.47
N GLY A 82 -11.94 2.23 -12.56
CA GLY A 82 -13.38 2.37 -12.53
C GLY A 82 -13.87 3.81 -12.49
N ILE A 83 -13.03 4.76 -12.90
CA ILE A 83 -13.38 6.18 -12.92
C ILE A 83 -13.05 6.78 -14.28
N THR A 84 -13.65 7.93 -14.56
CA THR A 84 -13.32 8.71 -15.76
C THR A 84 -12.17 9.67 -15.44
N LYS A 85 -11.55 10.20 -16.49
CA LYS A 85 -10.52 11.20 -16.33
C LYS A 85 -11.06 12.43 -15.58
N GLU A 86 -12.28 12.85 -15.92
CA GLU A 86 -12.91 13.98 -15.25
C GLU A 86 -13.12 13.75 -13.77
N GLU A 87 -13.55 12.53 -13.39
CA GLU A 87 -13.70 12.17 -12.00
C GLU A 87 -12.36 12.17 -11.27
N ALA A 88 -11.32 11.66 -11.91
CA ALA A 88 -9.99 11.62 -11.35
C ALA A 88 -9.46 13.04 -11.09
N GLU A 89 -9.67 13.94 -12.04
CA GLU A 89 -9.22 15.33 -11.91
C GLU A 89 -9.95 16.09 -10.83
N ARG A 90 -11.23 15.74 -10.57
CA ARG A 90 -12.01 16.34 -9.50
C ARG A 90 -11.69 15.78 -8.13
N THR A 91 -11.42 14.48 -8.05
CA THR A 91 -11.24 13.76 -6.79
C THR A 91 -9.79 13.72 -6.36
N TYR A 92 -8.89 13.55 -7.32
CA TYR A 92 -7.47 13.43 -7.05
C TYR A 92 -6.70 14.53 -7.76
N PRO A 93 -5.84 15.28 -7.06
CA PRO A 93 -5.05 16.31 -7.72
C PRO A 93 -4.04 15.68 -8.68
N PRO A 94 -3.55 16.45 -9.68
CA PRO A 94 -2.50 15.97 -10.57
C PRO A 94 -1.27 15.50 -9.81
N LYS A 95 -0.56 14.50 -10.35
CA LYS A 95 0.61 13.93 -9.68
C LYS A 95 1.67 14.98 -9.30
N ASN A 96 1.84 15.98 -10.10
CA ASN A 96 2.83 17.03 -9.84
C ASN A 96 2.42 17.98 -8.71
N SER A 97 1.21 17.91 -8.21
CA SER A 97 0.77 18.73 -7.07
C SER A 97 0.88 17.99 -5.74
N TRP A 98 1.38 16.78 -5.75
CA TRP A 98 1.57 15.96 -4.56
C TRP A 98 2.92 16.21 -3.90
N GLY A 99 3.54 17.30 -4.12
CA GLY A 99 4.85 17.66 -3.68
C GLY A 99 5.19 17.44 -2.20
#